data_52a120d019dd04210c9e3ca20693328d
#
_entry.id   52a120d019dd04210c9e3ca20693328d
#
_cell.length_a   1.000
_cell.length_b   1.000
_cell.length_c   1.000
_cell.angle_alpha   90.00
_cell.angle_beta   90.00
_cell.angle_gamma   90.00
#
_symmetry.space_group_name_H-M   'P 1'
#
loop_
_entity.id
_entity.type
_entity.pdbx_description
1 polymer ?
#
loop_
_entity_poly.entity_id
_entity_poly.type
_entity_poly.pdbx_seq_one_letter_code
_entity_poly.pdbx_strand_id
1 'polypeptide(L)'
;SSVHDHLDGNGIHSVPVNGSAASLLSDRSGQLRFGNKRAELYWRFREALDPQYGSKVKLPPDRELLADLCAPRWRLTPRGIQIESKTGEMADGFGNLARRLGRSPDKGDAIIYASMVTMKRATMQRMMATRSAGGYDMMEH
;
A
#
# COMPACT_ATOMS: atom_id res chain seq x y z
N SER A 1 -19.42 9.04 2.27
CA SER A 1 -19.24 7.59 2.13
C SER A 1 -17.76 7.24 2.25
N SER A 2 -17.49 6.11 2.84
CA SER A 2 -16.13 5.61 2.91
C SER A 2 -15.70 4.99 1.58
N VAL A 3 -14.39 4.93 1.35
CA VAL A 3 -13.82 4.21 0.22
C VAL A 3 -14.25 2.73 0.23
N HIS A 4 -14.35 2.15 1.42
CA HIS A 4 -14.81 0.79 1.61
C HIS A 4 -16.23 0.58 1.06
N ASP A 5 -17.17 1.47 1.42
CA ASP A 5 -18.54 1.40 0.92
C ASP A 5 -18.61 1.54 -0.61
N HIS A 6 -17.79 2.42 -1.17
CA HIS A 6 -17.73 2.61 -2.62
C HIS A 6 -17.24 1.35 -3.34
N LEU A 7 -16.20 0.69 -2.82
CA LEU A 7 -15.67 -0.55 -3.38
C LEU A 7 -16.70 -1.68 -3.29
N ASP A 8 -17.40 -1.80 -2.17
CA ASP A 8 -18.45 -2.80 -2.00
C ASP A 8 -19.62 -2.55 -2.95
N GLY A 9 -20.01 -1.30 -3.16
CA GLY A 9 -21.05 -0.92 -4.10
C GLY A 9 -20.74 -1.30 -5.55
N ASN A 10 -19.47 -1.48 -5.89
CA ASN A 10 -19.03 -1.94 -7.21
C ASN A 10 -18.81 -3.47 -7.29
N GLY A 11 -19.29 -4.22 -6.30
CA GLY A 11 -19.15 -5.66 -6.27
C GLY A 11 -17.76 -6.16 -5.86
N ILE A 12 -16.94 -5.28 -5.34
CA ILE A 12 -15.61 -5.59 -4.83
C ILE A 12 -15.71 -5.77 -3.33
N HIS A 13 -15.45 -6.97 -2.85
CA HIS A 13 -15.35 -7.21 -1.42
C HIS A 13 -14.05 -6.61 -0.89
N SER A 14 -14.18 -5.55 -0.11
CA SER A 14 -13.04 -4.94 0.57
C SER A 14 -13.08 -5.28 2.06
N VAL A 15 -11.94 -5.70 2.59
CA VAL A 15 -11.76 -5.87 4.02
C VAL A 15 -11.21 -4.56 4.57
N PRO A 16 -11.84 -3.97 5.60
CA PRO A 16 -11.31 -2.76 6.21
C PRO A 16 -9.87 -2.97 6.68
N VAL A 17 -8.98 -2.07 6.28
CA VAL A 17 -7.59 -2.10 6.68
C VAL A 17 -7.36 -0.99 7.70
N ASN A 18 -6.90 -1.37 8.89
CA ASN A 18 -6.48 -0.39 9.88
C ASN A 18 -5.05 0.06 9.56
N GLY A 19 -4.93 1.25 8.98
CA GLY A 19 -3.62 1.82 8.63
C GLY A 19 -2.72 2.08 9.84
N SER A 20 -3.29 2.19 11.03
CA SER A 20 -2.53 2.38 12.27
C SER A 20 -1.98 1.07 12.84
N ALA A 21 -2.43 -0.07 12.35
CA ALA A 21 -1.94 -1.37 12.81
C ALA A 21 -0.43 -1.50 12.57
N ALA A 22 0.21 -2.33 13.39
CA ALA A 22 1.63 -2.60 13.25
C ALA A 22 1.93 -3.31 11.92
N SER A 23 3.09 -3.00 11.35
CA SER A 23 3.63 -3.70 10.20
C SER A 23 4.74 -4.63 10.63
N LEU A 24 4.76 -5.83 10.07
CA LEU A 24 5.79 -6.84 10.33
C LEU A 24 6.77 -6.98 9.15
N LEU A 25 6.58 -6.18 8.11
CA LEU A 25 7.36 -6.27 6.88
C LEU A 25 8.48 -5.24 6.84
N SER A 26 9.39 -5.44 5.91
CA SER A 26 10.46 -4.49 5.57
C SER A 26 10.29 -4.05 4.12
N ASP A 27 10.99 -2.99 3.76
CA ASP A 27 11.10 -2.55 2.38
C ASP A 27 11.83 -3.60 1.53
N ARG A 28 11.92 -3.35 0.23
CA ARG A 28 12.57 -4.29 -0.70
C ARG A 28 14.04 -4.57 -0.36
N SER A 29 14.75 -3.61 0.21
CA SER A 29 16.14 -3.81 0.63
C SER A 29 16.27 -4.71 1.87
N GLY A 30 15.20 -4.89 2.62
CA GLY A 30 15.20 -5.62 3.88
C GLY A 30 15.78 -4.83 5.06
N GLN A 31 16.19 -3.59 4.84
CA GLN A 31 16.85 -2.78 5.87
C GLN A 31 15.92 -1.85 6.61
N LEU A 32 14.84 -1.41 5.96
CA LEU A 32 13.93 -0.43 6.52
C LEU A 32 12.60 -1.08 6.90
N ARG A 33 12.18 -0.89 8.13
CA ARG A 33 10.87 -1.31 8.60
C ARG A 33 9.86 -0.20 8.35
N PHE A 34 8.59 -0.50 8.61
CA PHE A 34 7.50 0.45 8.47
C PHE A 34 6.92 0.78 9.84
N GLY A 35 6.65 2.05 10.09
CA GLY A 35 6.08 2.51 11.34
C GLY A 35 4.66 1.99 11.58
N ASN A 36 3.90 1.75 10.52
CA ASN A 36 2.56 1.17 10.58
C ASN A 36 2.17 0.58 9.22
N LYS A 37 0.98 0.01 9.15
CA LYS A 37 0.46 -0.62 7.94
C LYS A 37 0.26 0.37 6.79
N ARG A 38 -0.17 1.60 7.08
CA ARG A 38 -0.31 2.66 6.09
C ARG A 38 1.02 2.93 5.38
N ALA A 39 2.10 3.06 6.15
CA ALA A 39 3.44 3.29 5.59
C ALA A 39 3.88 2.12 4.71
N GLU A 40 3.64 0.89 5.16
CA GLU A 40 3.93 -0.32 4.38
C GLU A 40 3.22 -0.29 3.02
N LEU A 41 1.92 -0.03 3.00
CA LEU A 41 1.12 -0.09 1.79
C LEU A 41 1.51 0.99 0.78
N TYR A 42 1.72 2.21 1.22
CA TYR A 42 2.17 3.31 0.36
C TYR A 42 3.56 3.05 -0.21
N TRP A 43 4.48 2.59 0.62
CA TRP A 43 5.85 2.33 0.19
C TRP A 43 5.93 1.19 -0.81
N ARG A 44 5.23 0.10 -0.55
CA ARG A 44 5.18 -1.03 -1.46
C ARG A 44 4.54 -0.66 -2.80
N PHE A 45 3.52 0.18 -2.78
CA PHE A 45 2.93 0.70 -4.01
C PHE A 45 3.93 1.57 -4.79
N ARG A 46 4.68 2.40 -4.10
CA ARG A 46 5.77 3.17 -4.71
C ARG A 46 6.81 2.25 -5.37
N GLU A 47 7.22 1.21 -4.67
CA GLU A 47 8.15 0.22 -5.23
C GLU A 47 7.56 -0.48 -6.46
N ALA A 48 6.26 -0.79 -6.43
CA ALA A 48 5.57 -1.41 -7.55
C ALA A 48 5.47 -0.50 -8.78
N LEU A 49 5.49 0.81 -8.60
CA LEU A 49 5.50 1.78 -9.69
C LEU A 49 6.90 2.04 -10.26
N ASP A 50 7.95 1.62 -9.58
CA ASP A 50 9.32 1.93 -9.96
C ASP A 50 9.73 1.10 -11.18
N PRO A 51 10.10 1.77 -12.32
CA PRO A 51 10.51 1.06 -13.53
C PRO A 51 11.74 0.18 -13.35
N GLN A 52 12.61 0.52 -12.39
CA GLN A 52 13.82 -0.28 -12.10
C GLN A 52 13.49 -1.70 -11.66
N TYR A 53 12.30 -1.90 -11.12
CA TYR A 53 11.84 -3.20 -10.64
C TYR A 53 10.88 -3.89 -11.61
N GLY A 54 10.83 -3.43 -12.86
CA GLY A 54 10.01 -4.05 -13.89
C GLY A 54 8.51 -3.85 -13.67
N SER A 55 8.12 -2.71 -13.15
CA SER A 55 6.71 -2.43 -12.85
C SER A 55 5.84 -2.54 -14.10
N LYS A 56 4.72 -3.23 -13.94
CA LYS A 56 3.66 -3.32 -14.95
C LYS A 56 2.39 -2.58 -14.51
N VAL A 57 2.48 -1.83 -13.42
CA VAL A 57 1.33 -1.09 -12.90
C VAL A 57 1.09 0.13 -13.78
N LYS A 58 -0.12 0.24 -14.31
CA LYS A 58 -0.56 1.42 -15.05
C LYS A 58 -1.64 2.12 -14.25
N LEU A 59 -1.49 3.44 -14.15
CA LEU A 59 -2.47 4.28 -13.48
C LEU A 59 -3.37 4.93 -14.52
N PRO A 60 -4.68 5.10 -14.21
CA PRO A 60 -5.56 5.87 -15.08
C PRO A 60 -5.10 7.33 -15.13
N PRO A 61 -5.33 8.05 -16.26
CA PRO A 61 -4.95 9.45 -16.41
C PRO A 61 -5.92 10.36 -15.67
N ASP A 62 -5.91 10.31 -14.35
CA ASP A 62 -6.77 11.06 -13.45
C ASP A 62 -5.91 12.01 -12.63
N ARG A 63 -6.09 13.32 -12.82
CA ARG A 63 -5.30 14.34 -12.13
C ARG A 63 -5.49 14.33 -10.62
N GLU A 64 -6.71 14.07 -10.17
CA GLU A 64 -7.01 13.99 -8.74
C GLU A 64 -6.32 12.80 -8.09
N LEU A 65 -6.34 11.64 -8.76
CA LEU A 65 -5.60 10.46 -8.33
C LEU A 65 -4.10 10.73 -8.23
N LEU A 66 -3.53 11.36 -9.26
CA LEU A 66 -2.10 11.71 -9.25
C LEU A 66 -1.76 12.67 -8.10
N ALA A 67 -2.60 13.67 -7.86
CA ALA A 67 -2.42 14.59 -6.74
C ALA A 67 -2.46 13.83 -5.40
N ASP A 68 -3.40 12.92 -5.23
CA ASP A 68 -3.53 12.11 -4.02
C ASP A 68 -2.29 11.25 -3.77
N LEU A 69 -1.73 10.68 -4.84
CA LEU A 69 -0.56 9.79 -4.72
C LEU A 69 0.75 10.53 -4.55
N CYS A 70 0.84 11.76 -5.08
CA CYS A 70 2.07 12.57 -4.97
C CYS A 70 2.12 13.43 -3.72
N ALA A 71 0.99 13.68 -3.07
CA ALA A 71 0.91 14.58 -1.92
C ALA A 71 1.50 14.01 -0.62
N PRO A 72 1.36 12.71 -0.30
CA PRO A 72 1.84 12.18 0.98
C PRO A 72 3.34 12.37 1.17
N ARG A 73 3.73 12.87 2.32
CA ARG A 73 5.12 13.00 2.73
C ARG A 73 5.54 11.78 3.54
N TRP A 74 6.82 11.49 3.52
CA TRP A 74 7.37 10.41 4.32
C TRP A 74 8.63 10.87 5.04
N ARG A 75 8.98 10.16 6.11
CA ARG A 75 10.23 10.38 6.84
C ARG A 75 10.68 9.09 7.50
N LEU A 76 11.95 9.04 7.88
CA LEU A 76 12.50 7.95 8.68
C LEU A 76 12.40 8.29 10.16
N THR A 77 11.98 7.32 10.95
CA THR A 77 11.92 7.39 12.40
C THR A 77 12.61 6.17 12.98
N PRO A 78 12.87 6.14 14.32
CA PRO A 78 13.38 4.92 14.95
C PRO A 78 12.49 3.69 14.77
N ARG A 79 11.21 3.90 14.46
CA ARG A 79 10.25 2.81 14.19
C ARG A 79 10.23 2.39 12.71
N GLY A 80 10.98 3.08 11.85
CA GLY A 80 11.03 2.84 10.43
C GLY A 80 10.41 3.96 9.59
N ILE A 81 10.04 3.64 8.37
CA ILE A 81 9.41 4.58 7.45
C ILE A 81 8.04 5.00 7.99
N GLN A 82 7.82 6.30 8.06
CA GLN A 82 6.56 6.90 8.45
C GLN A 82 5.98 7.68 7.29
N ILE A 83 4.70 7.44 6.98
CA ILE A 83 3.94 8.21 5.99
C ILE A 83 3.02 9.18 6.72
N GLU A 84 2.85 10.35 6.15
CA GLU A 84 1.91 11.35 6.65
C GLU A 84 0.51 10.74 6.82
N SER A 85 -0.07 10.92 8.00
CA SER A 85 -1.41 10.44 8.29
C SER A 85 -2.45 11.20 7.48
N LYS A 86 -3.56 10.55 7.16
CA LYS A 86 -4.68 11.19 6.46
C LYS A 86 -5.26 12.33 7.29
N THR A 87 -5.53 12.04 8.56
CA THR A 87 -6.03 13.00 9.54
C THR A 87 -5.19 12.87 10.80
N GLY A 88 -5.17 13.92 11.58
CA GLY A 88 -4.35 13.94 12.78
C GLY A 88 -2.92 14.43 12.50
N GLU A 89 -2.40 15.14 13.45
CA GLU A 89 -1.13 15.84 13.34
C GLU A 89 -0.28 15.51 14.57
N MET A 90 0.99 15.24 14.35
CA MET A 90 1.92 15.01 15.44
C MET A 90 2.38 16.34 16.05
N ALA A 91 2.98 16.29 17.24
CA ALA A 91 3.42 17.48 17.96
C ALA A 91 4.39 18.36 17.14
N ASP A 92 5.13 17.77 16.22
CA ASP A 92 6.07 18.49 15.34
C ASP A 92 5.43 19.00 14.04
N GLY A 93 4.10 18.86 13.90
CA GLY A 93 3.37 19.33 12.74
C GLY A 93 3.32 18.34 11.58
N PHE A 94 3.89 17.15 11.74
CA PHE A 94 3.84 16.12 10.70
C PHE A 94 2.50 15.37 10.74
N GLY A 95 1.84 15.28 9.59
CA GLY A 95 0.55 14.61 9.47
C GLY A 95 -0.53 15.51 8.90
N ASN A 96 -1.78 15.01 8.96
CA ASN A 96 -2.97 15.70 8.48
C ASN A 96 -2.90 16.06 6.99
N LEU A 97 -2.69 15.06 6.17
CA LEU A 97 -2.61 15.19 4.72
C LEU A 97 -3.88 15.82 4.14
N ALA A 98 -5.06 15.44 4.64
CA ALA A 98 -6.32 15.97 4.15
C ALA A 98 -6.42 17.49 4.32
N ARG A 99 -5.92 18.01 5.44
CA ARG A 99 -5.88 19.46 5.68
C ARG A 99 -4.92 20.16 4.70
N ARG A 100 -3.73 19.60 4.52
CA ARG A 100 -2.72 20.16 3.64
C ARG A 100 -3.12 20.08 2.17
N LEU A 101 -3.77 19.00 1.78
CA LEU A 101 -4.28 18.79 0.42
C LEU A 101 -5.56 19.60 0.14
N GLY A 102 -6.28 19.99 1.19
CA GLY A 102 -7.56 20.73 1.07
C GLY A 102 -8.77 19.81 0.86
N ARG A 103 -8.58 18.50 0.89
CA ARG A 103 -9.62 17.48 0.74
C ARG A 103 -9.11 16.12 1.17
N SER A 104 -9.98 15.15 1.33
CA SER A 104 -9.59 13.79 1.63
C SER A 104 -8.96 13.12 0.39
N PRO A 105 -7.82 12.43 0.52
CA PRO A 105 -7.15 11.73 -0.58
C PRO A 105 -7.81 10.37 -0.88
N ASP A 106 -9.12 10.38 -1.12
CA ASP A 106 -9.92 9.14 -1.19
C ASP A 106 -9.56 8.27 -2.40
N LYS A 107 -9.27 8.86 -3.55
CA LYS A 107 -8.88 8.10 -4.75
C LYS A 107 -7.53 7.42 -4.56
N GLY A 108 -6.56 8.13 -4.01
CA GLY A 108 -5.25 7.57 -3.71
C GLY A 108 -5.33 6.44 -2.70
N ASP A 109 -6.02 6.66 -1.59
CA ASP A 109 -6.22 5.63 -0.56
C ASP A 109 -6.93 4.40 -1.14
N ALA A 110 -7.95 4.60 -1.97
CA ALA A 110 -8.67 3.49 -2.62
C ALA A 110 -7.74 2.62 -3.47
N ILE A 111 -6.90 3.23 -4.29
CA ILE A 111 -5.94 2.52 -5.14
C ILE A 111 -4.91 1.77 -4.31
N ILE A 112 -4.39 2.40 -3.27
CA ILE A 112 -3.40 1.78 -2.38
C ILE A 112 -3.98 0.54 -1.70
N TYR A 113 -5.17 0.64 -1.13
CA TYR A 113 -5.79 -0.50 -0.44
C TYR A 113 -6.26 -1.58 -1.42
N ALA A 114 -6.74 -1.22 -2.60
CA ALA A 114 -7.09 -2.18 -3.64
C ALA A 114 -5.85 -2.93 -4.15
N SER A 115 -4.73 -2.26 -4.29
CA SER A 115 -3.47 -2.88 -4.72
C SER A 115 -2.99 -3.95 -3.74
N MET A 116 -3.23 -3.76 -2.44
CA MET A 116 -2.90 -4.75 -1.43
C MET A 116 -3.63 -6.07 -1.67
N VAL A 117 -4.92 -6.02 -1.97
CA VAL A 117 -5.73 -7.23 -2.24
C VAL A 117 -5.21 -7.94 -3.47
N THR A 118 -4.93 -7.21 -4.54
CA THR A 118 -4.39 -7.75 -5.78
C THR A 118 -3.03 -8.41 -5.55
N MET A 119 -2.16 -7.77 -4.79
CA MET A 119 -0.83 -8.31 -4.47
C MET A 119 -0.92 -9.56 -3.62
N LYS A 120 -1.82 -9.62 -2.66
CA LYS A 120 -2.06 -10.83 -1.86
C LYS A 120 -2.55 -11.99 -2.73
N ARG A 121 -3.49 -11.72 -3.64
CA ARG A 121 -3.97 -12.74 -4.57
C ARG A 121 -2.86 -13.27 -5.47
N ALA A 122 -2.07 -12.38 -6.05
CA ALA A 122 -0.94 -12.77 -6.90
C ALA A 122 0.09 -13.60 -6.13
N THR A 123 0.38 -13.21 -4.89
CA THR A 123 1.28 -13.96 -4.02
C THR A 123 0.73 -15.34 -3.70
N MET A 124 -0.56 -15.44 -3.34
CA MET A 124 -1.20 -16.73 -3.08
C MET A 124 -1.17 -17.63 -4.31
N GLN A 125 -1.49 -17.09 -5.48
CA GLN A 125 -1.46 -17.86 -6.74
C GLN A 125 -0.05 -18.38 -7.03
N ARG A 126 0.97 -17.56 -6.85
CA ARG A 126 2.37 -17.98 -7.02
C ARG A 126 2.78 -19.03 -6.01
N MET A 127 2.38 -18.87 -4.74
CA MET A 127 2.66 -19.87 -3.70
C MET A 127 1.98 -21.20 -3.99
N MET A 128 0.74 -21.19 -4.47
CA MET A 128 0.01 -22.39 -4.86
C MET A 128 0.67 -23.08 -6.06
N ALA A 129 1.07 -22.30 -7.09
CA ALA A 129 1.77 -22.84 -8.25
C ALA A 129 3.14 -23.42 -7.87
N THR A 130 3.91 -22.73 -7.04
CA THR A 130 5.19 -23.21 -6.54
C THR A 130 5.02 -24.44 -5.67
N ARG A 131 3.98 -24.49 -4.85
CA ARG A 131 3.68 -25.64 -4.00
C ARG A 131 3.37 -26.90 -4.84
N SER A 132 2.62 -26.72 -5.92
CA SER A 132 2.31 -27.79 -6.85
C SER A 132 3.55 -28.30 -7.59
N ALA A 133 4.38 -27.38 -8.11
CA ALA A 133 5.64 -27.72 -8.79
C ALA A 133 6.72 -28.17 -7.80
N GLY A 134 6.82 -27.51 -6.65
CA GLY A 134 7.83 -27.80 -5.62
C GLY A 134 7.65 -29.16 -4.96
N GLY A 135 6.42 -29.61 -4.81
CA GLY A 135 6.13 -30.97 -4.33
C GLY A 135 6.70 -32.04 -5.25
N TYR A 136 6.70 -31.78 -6.56
CA TYR A 136 7.28 -32.65 -7.56
C TYR A 136 8.82 -32.65 -7.49
N ASP A 137 9.43 -31.45 -7.45
CA ASP A 137 10.89 -31.32 -7.41
C ASP A 137 11.48 -31.91 -6.12
N MET A 138 10.79 -31.78 -5.01
CA MET A 138 11.26 -32.35 -3.73
C MET A 138 11.25 -33.88 -3.74
N MET A 139 10.45 -34.50 -4.57
CA MET A 139 10.42 -35.96 -4.72
C MET A 139 11.55 -36.51 -5.59
N GLU A 140 12.16 -35.67 -6.42
CA GLU A 140 13.29 -36.05 -7.27
C GLU A 140 14.65 -35.95 -6.57
N HIS A 141 14.66 -35.33 -5.44
CA HIS A 141 15.84 -35.16 -4.59
C HIS A 141 15.75 -35.97 -3.31
#